data_84dd6e3f8db19d2011c651a30d0505f0
#
_entry.id   84dd6e3f8db19d2011c651a30d0505f0
#
_cell.length_a   1.000
_cell.length_b   1.000
_cell.length_c   1.000
_cell.angle_alpha   90.00
_cell.angle_beta   90.00
_cell.angle_gamma   90.00
#
_symmetry.space_group_name_H-M   'P 1'
#
loop_
_entity.id
_entity.type
_entity.pdbx_description
1 polymer ?
#
loop_
_entity_poly.entity_id
_entity_poly.type
_entity_poly.pdbx_seq_one_letter_code
_entity_poly.pdbx_strand_id
1 'polypeptide(L)'
;MDDILYEARLLADSGVKELLVVAQDTSRYGTDLTGGKRLLPELLQSLCRIDGIEWIRIHYLYPDEIDDALIDVIASEPKIVKYLVITIQHCNDMILKLMYRRGSGTYLRELFTKLRRRIPGLVLRTSVITGLPGEDEAAFEELCIFLKELRLERVGAFAFSPEEGTPAFDMEYPDAQVALERAQIIEMLQSRIMDDYNNAMLGKTMDVLVDGFDEAYEQFYGRSYADSPEIDGRVWIASQEAVSEGEFVKVCIDGFVDGDLSGYLVED
;
A
#
# COMPACT_ATOMS: atom_id res chain seq x y z
N MET A 1 18.83 9.13 -12.34
CA MET A 1 17.49 9.60 -12.79
C MET A 1 17.27 9.32 -14.27
N ASP A 2 18.20 9.70 -15.13
CA ASP A 2 18.03 9.58 -16.58
C ASP A 2 17.78 8.15 -17.07
N ASP A 3 18.46 7.16 -16.48
CA ASP A 3 18.25 5.75 -16.83
C ASP A 3 16.84 5.28 -16.46
N ILE A 4 16.31 5.69 -15.30
CA ILE A 4 14.94 5.35 -14.86
C ILE A 4 13.92 5.98 -15.81
N LEU A 5 14.12 7.24 -16.20
CA LEU A 5 13.23 7.93 -17.14
C LEU A 5 13.32 7.34 -18.55
N TYR A 6 14.50 6.87 -18.96
CA TYR A 6 14.67 6.18 -20.22
C TYR A 6 13.92 4.84 -20.23
N GLU A 7 14.08 4.02 -19.18
CA GLU A 7 13.37 2.75 -19.03
C GLU A 7 11.85 2.96 -18.99
N ALA A 8 11.37 3.95 -18.23
CA ALA A 8 9.94 4.26 -18.15
C ALA A 8 9.34 4.65 -19.52
N ARG A 9 10.10 5.36 -20.38
CA ARG A 9 9.65 5.66 -21.75
C ARG A 9 9.58 4.41 -22.62
N LEU A 10 10.56 3.51 -22.51
CA LEU A 10 10.53 2.23 -23.25
C LEU A 10 9.32 1.38 -22.85
N LEU A 11 8.99 1.36 -21.54
CA LEU A 11 7.80 0.67 -21.06
C LEU A 11 6.52 1.31 -21.61
N ALA A 12 6.43 2.64 -21.59
CA ALA A 12 5.29 3.36 -22.16
C ALA A 12 5.13 3.08 -23.68
N ASP A 13 6.23 3.11 -24.43
CA ASP A 13 6.24 2.80 -25.86
C ASP A 13 5.82 1.35 -26.16
N SER A 14 6.02 0.44 -25.21
CA SER A 14 5.55 -0.95 -25.29
C SER A 14 4.09 -1.15 -24.87
N GLY A 15 3.39 -0.09 -24.45
CA GLY A 15 1.97 -0.12 -24.07
C GLY A 15 1.69 -0.28 -22.58
N VAL A 16 2.72 -0.31 -21.71
CA VAL A 16 2.55 -0.36 -20.26
C VAL A 16 1.79 0.88 -19.78
N LYS A 17 0.77 0.67 -18.95
CA LYS A 17 -0.12 1.71 -18.41
C LYS A 17 0.19 2.09 -16.98
N GLU A 18 0.70 1.20 -16.17
CA GLU A 18 1.03 1.44 -14.77
C GLU A 18 2.51 1.19 -14.50
N LEU A 19 3.15 2.13 -13.79
CA LEU A 19 4.50 1.96 -13.25
C LEU A 19 4.45 1.75 -11.74
N LEU A 20 5.10 0.69 -11.27
CA LEU A 20 5.34 0.50 -9.84
C LEU A 20 6.75 0.99 -9.51
N VAL A 21 6.85 2.07 -8.74
CA VAL A 21 8.12 2.61 -8.25
C VAL A 21 8.47 1.89 -6.96
N VAL A 22 9.42 0.97 -7.04
CA VAL A 22 9.74 0.02 -5.97
C VAL A 22 11.22 0.07 -5.63
N ALA A 23 11.53 0.16 -4.35
CA ALA A 23 12.86 -0.07 -3.78
C ALA A 23 12.68 -0.60 -2.35
N GLN A 24 13.76 -1.01 -1.68
CA GLN A 24 13.69 -1.38 -0.27
C GLN A 24 13.26 -0.20 0.63
N ASP A 25 13.67 1.01 0.25
CA ASP A 25 13.22 2.29 0.80
C ASP A 25 13.18 3.32 -0.34
N THR A 26 12.03 3.47 -0.95
CA THR A 26 11.83 4.38 -2.08
C THR A 26 11.93 5.85 -1.67
N SER A 27 11.56 6.17 -0.42
CA SER A 27 11.58 7.54 0.11
C SER A 27 12.97 8.17 0.14
N ARG A 28 14.04 7.36 0.17
CA ARG A 28 15.43 7.82 0.20
C ARG A 28 16.09 7.94 -1.17
N TYR A 29 15.34 7.76 -2.25
CA TYR A 29 15.88 7.86 -3.60
C TYR A 29 16.69 9.14 -3.81
N GLY A 30 17.92 8.97 -4.32
CA GLY A 30 18.84 10.05 -4.68
C GLY A 30 19.72 10.60 -3.56
N THR A 31 19.55 10.14 -2.32
CA THR A 31 20.37 10.62 -1.19
C THR A 31 21.86 10.33 -1.36
N ASP A 32 22.19 9.20 -1.97
CA ASP A 32 23.56 8.79 -2.33
C ASP A 32 24.15 9.59 -3.50
N LEU A 33 23.29 10.05 -4.44
CA LEU A 33 23.70 10.77 -5.63
C LEU A 33 23.96 12.27 -5.37
N THR A 34 23.35 12.84 -4.34
CA THR A 34 23.27 14.29 -4.13
C THR A 34 23.88 14.76 -2.81
N GLY A 35 24.54 13.87 -2.06
CA GLY A 35 25.05 14.20 -0.74
C GLY A 35 23.95 14.37 0.31
N GLY A 36 22.84 13.65 0.17
CA GLY A 36 21.75 13.57 1.15
C GLY A 36 20.42 14.17 0.75
N LYS A 37 20.32 14.84 -0.41
CA LYS A 37 19.02 15.35 -0.91
C LYS A 37 18.19 14.21 -1.47
N ARG A 38 16.91 14.14 -1.08
CA ARG A 38 15.93 13.21 -1.62
C ARG A 38 15.45 13.73 -2.99
N LEU A 39 15.45 12.86 -3.98
CA LEU A 39 15.03 13.18 -5.36
C LEU A 39 13.72 12.48 -5.76
N LEU A 40 13.05 11.78 -4.85
CA LEU A 40 11.80 11.10 -5.18
C LEU A 40 10.71 12.04 -5.71
N PRO A 41 10.46 13.23 -5.11
CA PRO A 41 9.48 14.16 -5.65
C PRO A 41 9.77 14.57 -7.11
N GLU A 42 11.03 14.91 -7.42
CA GLU A 42 11.45 15.28 -8.76
C GLU A 42 11.36 14.11 -9.76
N LEU A 43 11.68 12.90 -9.31
CA LEU A 43 11.51 11.69 -10.13
C LEU A 43 10.05 11.46 -10.49
N LEU A 44 9.16 11.50 -9.49
CA LEU A 44 7.72 11.28 -9.67
C LEU A 44 7.11 12.31 -10.63
N GLN A 45 7.42 13.59 -10.47
CA GLN A 45 6.99 14.63 -11.39
C GLN A 45 7.49 14.39 -12.82
N SER A 46 8.70 13.87 -12.96
CA SER A 46 9.28 13.56 -14.28
C SER A 46 8.61 12.34 -14.92
N LEU A 47 8.30 11.32 -14.14
CA LEU A 47 7.54 10.15 -14.59
C LEU A 47 6.11 10.52 -15.02
N CYS A 48 5.45 11.43 -14.30
CA CYS A 48 4.11 11.92 -14.65
C CYS A 48 4.03 12.60 -16.01
N ARG A 49 5.15 13.12 -16.54
CA ARG A 49 5.24 13.76 -17.87
C ARG A 49 5.40 12.78 -19.02
N ILE A 50 5.53 11.49 -18.73
CA ILE A 50 5.67 10.47 -19.78
C ILE A 50 4.27 10.16 -20.33
N ASP A 51 4.11 10.35 -21.63
CA ASP A 51 2.89 9.98 -22.34
C ASP A 51 2.73 8.45 -22.37
N GLY A 52 1.50 7.96 -22.32
CA GLY A 52 1.20 6.53 -22.33
C GLY A 52 1.17 5.87 -20.95
N ILE A 53 1.86 6.42 -19.94
CA ILE A 53 1.70 6.00 -18.55
C ILE A 53 0.49 6.73 -17.95
N GLU A 54 -0.44 5.98 -17.38
CA GLU A 54 -1.66 6.49 -16.75
C GLU A 54 -1.58 6.44 -15.22
N TRP A 55 -0.95 5.40 -14.66
CA TRP A 55 -0.79 5.23 -13.22
C TRP A 55 0.66 5.09 -12.80
N ILE A 56 0.99 5.72 -11.66
CA ILE A 56 2.27 5.58 -10.96
C ILE A 56 1.96 5.22 -9.52
N ARG A 57 2.38 4.04 -9.10
CA ARG A 57 2.20 3.52 -7.75
C ARG A 57 3.53 3.51 -7.02
N ILE A 58 3.52 3.91 -5.73
CA ILE A 58 4.75 4.02 -4.93
C ILE A 58 4.69 2.98 -3.81
N HIS A 59 5.73 2.14 -3.74
CA HIS A 59 5.85 1.12 -2.71
C HIS A 59 7.01 1.41 -1.75
N TYR A 60 6.85 0.97 -0.50
CA TYR A 60 7.86 0.95 0.55
C TYR A 60 8.44 2.33 0.88
N LEU A 61 7.59 3.16 1.47
CA LEU A 61 7.99 4.41 2.10
C LEU A 61 8.27 4.19 3.58
N TYR A 62 9.34 4.81 4.10
CA TYR A 62 9.57 4.88 5.52
C TYR A 62 8.89 6.10 6.11
N PRO A 63 8.18 5.97 7.26
CA PRO A 63 7.40 7.07 7.85
C PRO A 63 8.21 8.34 8.08
N ASP A 64 9.43 8.21 8.61
CA ASP A 64 10.32 9.32 8.97
C ASP A 64 10.96 10.03 7.77
N GLU A 65 10.80 9.49 6.58
CA GLU A 65 11.32 10.05 5.34
C GLU A 65 10.24 10.78 4.48
N ILE A 66 8.97 10.77 4.93
CA ILE A 66 7.86 11.42 4.21
C ILE A 66 7.78 12.90 4.62
N ASP A 67 8.18 13.79 3.72
CA ASP A 67 8.14 15.24 3.92
C ASP A 67 6.99 15.91 3.16
N ASP A 68 6.82 17.23 3.38
CA ASP A 68 5.76 18.00 2.74
C ASP A 68 5.90 18.06 1.22
N ALA A 69 7.14 18.08 0.70
CA ALA A 69 7.38 18.12 -0.75
C ALA A 69 6.87 16.84 -1.44
N LEU A 70 7.13 15.68 -0.83
CA LEU A 70 6.61 14.41 -1.33
C LEU A 70 5.08 14.35 -1.25
N ILE A 71 4.50 14.78 -0.12
CA ILE A 71 3.05 14.83 0.06
C ILE A 71 2.39 15.72 -1.00
N ASP A 72 2.97 16.88 -1.29
CA ASP A 72 2.43 17.83 -2.27
C ASP A 72 2.43 17.25 -3.68
N VAL A 73 3.51 16.57 -4.07
CA VAL A 73 3.60 15.91 -5.38
C VAL A 73 2.56 14.79 -5.47
N ILE A 74 2.45 13.92 -4.47
CA ILE A 74 1.45 12.85 -4.47
C ILE A 74 0.02 13.41 -4.52
N ALA A 75 -0.24 14.50 -3.81
CA ALA A 75 -1.57 15.10 -3.79
C ALA A 75 -1.94 15.76 -5.12
N SER A 76 -0.99 16.45 -5.77
CA SER A 76 -1.24 17.29 -6.95
C SER A 76 -1.18 16.54 -8.28
N GLU A 77 -0.39 15.48 -8.38
CA GLU A 77 -0.19 14.76 -9.63
C GLU A 77 -1.31 13.71 -9.84
N PRO A 78 -2.13 13.82 -10.90
CA PRO A 78 -3.26 12.92 -11.12
C PRO A 78 -2.84 11.49 -11.47
N LYS A 79 -1.72 11.29 -12.14
CA LYS A 79 -1.19 9.97 -12.50
C LYS A 79 -0.66 9.19 -11.28
N ILE A 80 -0.32 9.87 -10.17
CA ILE A 80 0.07 9.18 -8.95
C ILE A 80 -1.18 8.67 -8.25
N VAL A 81 -1.33 7.35 -8.22
CA VAL A 81 -2.47 6.71 -7.53
C VAL A 81 -2.44 7.05 -6.05
N LYS A 82 -3.61 7.29 -5.48
CA LYS A 82 -3.75 7.65 -4.06
C LYS A 82 -3.70 6.41 -3.17
N TYR A 83 -2.60 5.68 -3.28
CA TYR A 83 -2.29 4.45 -2.56
C TYR A 83 -0.83 4.48 -2.12
N LEU A 84 -0.57 4.35 -0.83
CA LEU A 84 0.79 4.38 -0.29
C LEU A 84 1.07 3.17 0.61
N VAL A 85 2.20 2.52 0.36
CA VAL A 85 2.74 1.47 1.23
C VAL A 85 3.74 2.09 2.19
N ILE A 86 3.34 2.23 3.46
CA ILE A 86 4.15 2.82 4.53
C ILE A 86 4.37 1.77 5.61
N THR A 87 5.56 1.19 5.67
CA THR A 87 5.87 0.07 6.56
C THR A 87 6.18 0.55 7.98
N ILE A 88 5.26 0.38 8.93
CA ILE A 88 5.47 0.80 10.32
C ILE A 88 6.08 -0.30 11.20
N GLN A 89 5.75 -1.56 10.93
CA GLN A 89 6.11 -2.78 11.67
C GLN A 89 5.48 -2.87 13.07
N HIS A 90 5.47 -1.81 13.86
CA HIS A 90 4.83 -1.68 15.16
C HIS A 90 4.54 -0.22 15.48
N CYS A 91 3.76 0.06 16.56
CA CYS A 91 3.48 1.44 17.02
C CYS A 91 3.99 1.74 18.43
N ASN A 92 4.40 0.72 19.20
CA ASN A 92 4.93 0.92 20.54
C ASN A 92 6.36 1.48 20.49
N ASP A 93 6.61 2.56 21.23
CA ASP A 93 7.86 3.32 21.19
C ASP A 93 9.09 2.49 21.60
N MET A 94 8.93 1.58 22.59
CA MET A 94 10.02 0.73 23.04
C MET A 94 10.40 -0.30 21.96
N ILE A 95 9.41 -0.92 21.33
CA ILE A 95 9.62 -1.89 20.25
C ILE A 95 10.23 -1.21 19.03
N LEU A 96 9.72 -0.04 18.61
CA LEU A 96 10.29 0.74 17.52
C LEU A 96 11.78 1.05 17.77
N LYS A 97 12.12 1.41 19.01
CA LYS A 97 13.50 1.66 19.40
C LYS A 97 14.37 0.40 19.34
N LEU A 98 13.87 -0.76 19.78
CA LEU A 98 14.58 -2.04 19.68
C LEU A 98 14.82 -2.45 18.23
N MET A 99 13.91 -2.11 17.33
CA MET A 99 14.03 -2.32 15.89
C MET A 99 14.88 -1.26 15.18
N TYR A 100 15.48 -0.32 15.89
CA TYR A 100 16.22 0.81 15.32
C TYR A 100 15.35 1.68 14.37
N ARG A 101 14.03 1.68 14.55
CA ARG A 101 13.13 2.54 13.79
C ARG A 101 12.99 3.91 14.43
N ARG A 102 12.99 4.94 13.59
CA ARG A 102 12.78 6.32 14.00
C ARG A 102 11.30 6.64 14.12
N GLY A 103 10.96 7.55 15.02
CA GLY A 103 9.60 7.98 15.28
C GLY A 103 9.02 7.36 16.55
N SER A 104 7.73 7.53 16.73
CA SER A 104 6.93 7.07 17.87
C SER A 104 5.51 6.76 17.43
N GLY A 105 4.73 6.08 18.27
CA GLY A 105 3.32 5.86 18.00
C GLY A 105 2.53 7.18 17.84
N THR A 106 2.89 8.21 18.59
CA THR A 106 2.31 9.57 18.42
C THR A 106 2.66 10.15 17.05
N TYR A 107 3.93 10.11 16.66
CA TYR A 107 4.37 10.57 15.35
C TYR A 107 3.64 9.85 14.20
N LEU A 108 3.47 8.54 14.30
CA LEU A 108 2.76 7.77 13.28
C LEU A 108 1.29 8.20 13.15
N ARG A 109 0.60 8.44 14.28
CA ARG A 109 -0.78 8.95 14.27
C ARG A 109 -0.89 10.33 13.60
N GLU A 110 0.03 11.22 13.91
CA GLU A 110 0.10 12.57 13.32
C GLU A 110 0.38 12.48 11.81
N LEU A 111 1.32 11.65 11.40
CA LEU A 111 1.66 11.44 9.99
C LEU A 111 0.46 10.92 9.19
N PHE A 112 -0.19 9.83 9.62
CA PHE A 112 -1.33 9.27 8.90
C PHE A 112 -2.52 10.23 8.86
N THR A 113 -2.77 10.95 9.94
CA THR A 113 -3.80 12.01 9.97
C THR A 113 -3.48 13.14 8.97
N LYS A 114 -2.22 13.57 8.91
CA LYS A 114 -1.75 14.57 7.95
C LYS A 114 -1.90 14.09 6.51
N LEU A 115 -1.49 12.86 6.21
CA LEU A 115 -1.60 12.26 4.88
C LEU A 115 -3.05 12.23 4.40
N ARG A 116 -3.98 11.72 5.20
CA ARG A 116 -5.41 11.68 4.84
C ARG A 116 -6.02 13.05 4.63
N ARG A 117 -5.61 14.05 5.43
CA ARG A 117 -6.06 15.43 5.25
C ARG A 117 -5.55 16.06 3.96
N ARG A 118 -4.30 15.74 3.55
CA ARG A 118 -3.61 16.34 2.40
C ARG A 118 -3.89 15.62 1.09
N ILE A 119 -4.22 14.34 1.15
CA ILE A 119 -4.43 13.48 -0.03
C ILE A 119 -5.83 12.87 0.07
N PRO A 120 -6.86 13.51 -0.50
CA PRO A 120 -8.22 12.96 -0.52
C PRO A 120 -8.27 11.61 -1.24
N GLY A 121 -9.03 10.66 -0.69
CA GLY A 121 -9.18 9.31 -1.26
C GLY A 121 -7.97 8.39 -1.04
N LEU A 122 -7.02 8.79 -0.20
CA LEU A 122 -5.83 8.00 0.08
C LEU A 122 -6.16 6.65 0.72
N VAL A 123 -5.66 5.60 0.11
CA VAL A 123 -5.60 4.23 0.65
C VAL A 123 -4.22 4.01 1.27
N LEU A 124 -4.20 3.60 2.51
CA LEU A 124 -2.97 3.36 3.27
C LEU A 124 -2.77 1.86 3.48
N ARG A 125 -1.62 1.39 3.03
CA ARG A 125 -1.16 0.02 3.29
C ARG A 125 0.03 0.04 4.23
N THR A 126 0.02 -0.89 5.17
CA THR A 126 1.16 -1.15 6.05
C THR A 126 1.38 -2.64 6.29
N SER A 127 2.53 -2.95 6.88
CA SER A 127 2.82 -4.25 7.46
C SER A 127 3.16 -4.08 8.93
N VAL A 128 2.72 -5.03 9.74
CA VAL A 128 3.07 -5.13 11.16
C VAL A 128 3.64 -6.50 11.46
N ILE A 129 4.49 -6.57 12.48
CA ILE A 129 5.10 -7.81 12.95
C ILE A 129 4.66 -8.02 14.39
N THR A 130 4.17 -9.21 14.70
CA THR A 130 3.76 -9.63 16.04
C THR A 130 4.78 -10.58 16.65
N GLY A 131 4.88 -10.60 17.97
CA GLY A 131 5.86 -11.44 18.67
C GLY A 131 7.30 -10.93 18.60
N LEU A 132 7.49 -9.63 18.34
CA LEU A 132 8.80 -8.99 18.36
C LEU A 132 9.44 -9.04 19.75
N PRO A 133 10.80 -9.00 19.85
CA PRO A 133 11.49 -8.82 21.12
C PRO A 133 10.92 -7.65 21.92
N GLY A 134 10.56 -7.92 23.18
CA GLY A 134 9.96 -6.94 24.09
C GLY A 134 8.46 -6.69 23.90
N GLU A 135 7.78 -7.40 23.00
CA GLU A 135 6.33 -7.29 22.83
C GLU A 135 5.61 -8.08 23.92
N ASP A 136 5.19 -7.39 24.97
CA ASP A 136 4.28 -7.94 25.97
C ASP A 136 2.79 -7.77 25.57
N GLU A 137 1.88 -8.19 26.44
CA GLU A 137 0.43 -8.07 26.18
C GLU A 137 -0.02 -6.61 26.03
N ALA A 138 0.54 -5.71 26.84
CA ALA A 138 0.18 -4.29 26.79
C ALA A 138 0.64 -3.64 25.47
N ALA A 139 1.82 -3.98 24.99
CA ALA A 139 2.33 -3.49 23.71
C ALA A 139 1.52 -4.03 22.51
N PHE A 140 1.09 -5.30 22.57
CA PHE A 140 0.19 -5.87 21.56
C PHE A 140 -1.20 -5.23 21.59
N GLU A 141 -1.76 -4.99 22.78
CA GLU A 141 -3.05 -4.28 22.92
C GLU A 141 -2.95 -2.85 22.35
N GLU A 142 -1.84 -2.14 22.64
CA GLU A 142 -1.57 -0.82 22.04
C GLU A 142 -1.58 -0.87 20.51
N LEU A 143 -0.97 -1.89 19.89
CA LEU A 143 -1.00 -2.08 18.44
C LEU A 143 -2.42 -2.30 17.93
N CYS A 144 -3.21 -3.14 18.58
CA CYS A 144 -4.60 -3.37 18.22
C CYS A 144 -5.45 -2.09 18.32
N ILE A 145 -5.26 -1.28 19.38
CA ILE A 145 -5.94 0.02 19.54
C ILE A 145 -5.53 0.98 18.42
N PHE A 146 -4.22 1.07 18.14
CA PHE A 146 -3.68 1.91 17.08
C PHE A 146 -4.30 1.59 15.72
N LEU A 147 -4.39 0.32 15.34
CA LEU A 147 -4.99 -0.11 14.08
C LEU A 147 -6.50 0.19 14.03
N LYS A 148 -7.22 0.00 15.14
CA LYS A 148 -8.66 0.36 15.25
C LYS A 148 -8.90 1.85 15.12
N GLU A 149 -8.04 2.69 15.70
CA GLU A 149 -8.13 4.15 15.63
C GLU A 149 -7.88 4.67 14.22
N LEU A 150 -6.80 4.21 13.61
CA LEU A 150 -6.37 4.71 12.30
C LEU A 150 -7.13 4.09 11.13
N ARG A 151 -7.70 2.90 11.30
CA ARG A 151 -8.48 2.21 10.26
C ARG A 151 -7.77 2.23 8.91
N LEU A 152 -6.52 1.74 8.91
CA LEU A 152 -5.75 1.63 7.67
C LEU A 152 -6.43 0.61 6.75
N GLU A 153 -6.59 0.95 5.49
CA GLU A 153 -7.39 0.17 4.54
C GLU A 153 -6.79 -1.20 4.24
N ARG A 154 -5.45 -1.29 4.30
CA ARG A 154 -4.72 -2.53 4.03
C ARG A 154 -3.64 -2.75 5.10
N VAL A 155 -3.72 -3.83 5.86
CA VAL A 155 -2.70 -4.21 6.85
C VAL A 155 -2.36 -5.68 6.69
N GLY A 156 -1.09 -5.98 6.43
CA GLY A 156 -0.56 -7.34 6.54
C GLY A 156 0.06 -7.58 7.91
N ALA A 157 -0.29 -8.67 8.57
CA ALA A 157 0.29 -9.08 9.84
C ALA A 157 1.21 -10.30 9.65
N PHE A 158 2.39 -10.24 10.24
CA PHE A 158 3.39 -11.31 10.13
C PHE A 158 3.89 -11.69 11.54
N ALA A 159 3.94 -12.99 11.83
CA ALA A 159 4.61 -13.47 13.03
C ALA A 159 6.12 -13.26 12.90
N PHE A 160 6.77 -12.81 13.98
CA PHE A 160 8.21 -12.64 14.03
C PHE A 160 8.92 -13.98 13.81
N SER A 161 9.91 -13.98 12.94
CA SER A 161 10.81 -15.10 12.70
C SER A 161 12.25 -14.65 13.00
N PRO A 162 12.91 -15.24 14.00
CA PRO A 162 14.28 -14.88 14.35
C PRO A 162 15.26 -15.38 13.28
N GLU A 163 16.12 -14.48 12.81
CA GLU A 163 17.14 -14.78 11.79
C GLU A 163 18.53 -14.82 12.41
N GLU A 164 19.27 -15.92 12.18
CA GLU A 164 20.64 -16.09 12.66
C GLU A 164 21.56 -14.93 12.21
N GLY A 165 22.42 -14.47 13.10
CA GLY A 165 23.35 -13.37 12.82
C GLY A 165 22.74 -11.97 12.96
N THR A 166 21.47 -11.86 13.36
CA THR A 166 20.86 -10.57 13.71
C THR A 166 20.85 -10.37 15.23
N PRO A 167 20.91 -9.12 15.73
CA PRO A 167 20.78 -8.86 17.16
C PRO A 167 19.49 -9.40 17.78
N ALA A 168 18.40 -9.43 17.01
CA ALA A 168 17.10 -9.90 17.48
C ALA A 168 17.05 -11.41 17.74
N PHE A 169 17.94 -12.20 17.11
CA PHE A 169 18.02 -13.64 17.30
C PHE A 169 18.37 -14.02 18.76
N ASP A 170 19.23 -13.22 19.40
CA ASP A 170 19.70 -13.45 20.77
C ASP A 170 18.85 -12.72 21.84
N MET A 171 17.79 -12.03 21.46
CA MET A 171 16.89 -11.36 22.38
C MET A 171 15.78 -12.28 22.89
N GLU A 172 15.18 -11.95 24.04
CA GLU A 172 13.95 -12.60 24.49
C GLU A 172 12.75 -12.10 23.67
N TYR A 173 11.98 -13.02 23.11
CA TYR A 173 10.76 -12.75 22.35
C TYR A 173 9.68 -13.78 22.72
N PRO A 174 8.38 -13.45 22.49
CA PRO A 174 7.27 -14.37 22.71
C PRO A 174 7.43 -15.69 21.94
N ASP A 175 6.80 -16.75 22.43
CA ASP A 175 6.73 -18.02 21.71
C ASP A 175 6.12 -17.83 20.30
N ALA A 176 6.61 -18.60 19.35
CA ALA A 176 6.16 -18.53 17.95
C ALA A 176 4.62 -18.72 17.81
N GLN A 177 4.04 -19.57 18.69
CA GLN A 177 2.59 -19.77 18.72
C GLN A 177 1.84 -18.49 19.14
N VAL A 178 2.36 -17.77 20.14
CA VAL A 178 1.81 -16.46 20.56
C VAL A 178 1.90 -15.44 19.44
N ALA A 179 3.05 -15.40 18.74
CA ALA A 179 3.23 -14.50 17.59
C ALA A 179 2.21 -14.79 16.49
N LEU A 180 1.96 -16.05 16.15
CA LEU A 180 0.95 -16.46 15.18
C LEU A 180 -0.48 -16.09 15.60
N GLU A 181 -0.84 -16.37 16.86
CA GLU A 181 -2.17 -16.03 17.40
C GLU A 181 -2.42 -14.51 17.35
N ARG A 182 -1.41 -13.70 17.68
CA ARG A 182 -1.47 -12.25 17.58
C ARG A 182 -1.63 -11.77 16.14
N ALA A 183 -0.91 -12.37 15.18
CA ALA A 183 -1.10 -12.07 13.77
C ALA A 183 -2.52 -12.35 13.29
N GLN A 184 -3.09 -13.51 13.66
CA GLN A 184 -4.47 -13.87 13.33
C GLN A 184 -5.50 -12.90 13.95
N ILE A 185 -5.26 -12.40 15.17
CA ILE A 185 -6.12 -11.38 15.78
C ILE A 185 -6.11 -10.09 14.95
N ILE A 186 -4.95 -9.67 14.48
CA ILE A 186 -4.84 -8.49 13.60
C ILE A 186 -5.52 -8.74 12.25
N GLU A 187 -5.37 -9.92 11.66
CA GLU A 187 -6.06 -10.28 10.41
C GLU A 187 -7.57 -10.22 10.56
N MET A 188 -8.12 -10.75 11.65
CA MET A 188 -9.56 -10.66 11.94
C MET A 188 -10.03 -9.22 12.17
N LEU A 189 -9.20 -8.38 12.80
CA LEU A 189 -9.49 -6.95 12.94
C LEU A 189 -9.49 -6.26 11.58
N GLN A 190 -8.49 -6.57 10.75
CA GLN A 190 -8.32 -5.98 9.44
C GLN A 190 -9.44 -6.37 8.46
N SER A 191 -9.90 -7.62 8.50
CA SER A 191 -11.05 -8.06 7.69
C SER A 191 -12.27 -7.14 7.90
N ARG A 192 -12.59 -6.79 9.14
CA ARG A 192 -13.72 -5.88 9.44
C ARG A 192 -13.50 -4.45 8.90
N ILE A 193 -12.26 -3.94 8.98
CA ILE A 193 -11.94 -2.61 8.44
C ILE A 193 -12.06 -2.61 6.93
N MET A 194 -11.61 -3.69 6.28
CA MET A 194 -11.71 -3.87 4.84
C MET A 194 -13.16 -4.02 4.38
N ASP A 195 -13.99 -4.76 5.12
CA ASP A 195 -15.42 -4.86 4.83
C ASP A 195 -16.12 -3.50 4.88
N ASP A 196 -15.81 -2.68 5.90
CA ASP A 196 -16.35 -1.31 6.00
C ASP A 196 -15.88 -0.43 4.84
N TYR A 197 -14.61 -0.55 4.43
CA TYR A 197 -14.09 0.15 3.25
C TYR A 197 -14.81 -0.31 1.98
N ASN A 198 -14.92 -1.61 1.75
CA ASN A 198 -15.57 -2.18 0.57
C ASN A 198 -17.07 -1.81 0.51
N ASN A 199 -17.77 -1.85 1.66
CA ASN A 199 -19.15 -1.35 1.77
C ASN A 199 -19.29 0.12 1.33
N ALA A 200 -18.31 0.94 1.66
CA ALA A 200 -18.32 2.35 1.26
C ALA A 200 -18.05 2.55 -0.25
N MET A 201 -17.62 1.50 -0.97
CA MET A 201 -17.43 1.54 -2.43
C MET A 201 -18.71 1.16 -3.19
N LEU A 202 -19.70 0.52 -2.57
CA LEU A 202 -20.93 0.13 -3.23
C LEU A 202 -21.64 1.34 -3.86
N GLY A 203 -22.04 1.18 -5.13
CA GLY A 203 -22.68 2.20 -5.95
C GLY A 203 -21.73 3.28 -6.51
N LYS A 204 -20.43 3.20 -6.22
CA LYS A 204 -19.43 4.11 -6.82
C LYS A 204 -18.90 3.54 -8.14
N THR A 205 -18.63 4.45 -9.07
CA THR A 205 -17.91 4.11 -10.31
C THR A 205 -16.42 4.36 -10.11
N MET A 206 -15.61 3.38 -10.48
CA MET A 206 -14.16 3.42 -10.38
C MET A 206 -13.52 3.15 -11.74
N ASP A 207 -12.36 3.77 -11.99
CA ASP A 207 -11.48 3.36 -13.08
C ASP A 207 -10.78 2.06 -12.67
N VAL A 208 -10.85 1.07 -13.54
CA VAL A 208 -10.26 -0.27 -13.34
C VAL A 208 -9.34 -0.57 -14.51
N LEU A 209 -8.09 -0.87 -14.22
CA LEU A 209 -7.14 -1.40 -15.19
C LEU A 209 -7.38 -2.90 -15.32
N VAL A 210 -7.76 -3.36 -16.50
CA VAL A 210 -8.03 -4.78 -16.76
C VAL A 210 -6.74 -5.58 -16.76
N ASP A 211 -6.65 -6.59 -15.92
CA ASP A 211 -5.49 -7.48 -15.80
C ASP A 211 -5.68 -8.80 -16.57
N GLY A 212 -6.92 -9.18 -16.90
CA GLY A 212 -7.16 -10.38 -17.67
C GLY A 212 -8.59 -10.94 -17.57
N PHE A 213 -8.75 -12.18 -18.00
CA PHE A 213 -9.97 -12.96 -17.93
C PHE A 213 -9.70 -14.26 -17.19
N ASP A 214 -10.54 -14.61 -16.24
CA ASP A 214 -10.47 -15.84 -15.48
C ASP A 214 -11.46 -16.86 -16.06
N GLU A 215 -10.92 -17.96 -16.63
CA GLU A 215 -11.73 -19.00 -17.28
C GLU A 215 -12.60 -19.80 -16.30
N ALA A 216 -12.20 -19.92 -15.03
CA ALA A 216 -12.93 -20.67 -14.02
C ALA A 216 -14.19 -19.92 -13.53
N TYR A 217 -14.10 -18.60 -13.45
CA TYR A 217 -15.21 -17.74 -13.07
C TYR A 217 -15.96 -17.16 -14.29
N GLU A 218 -15.42 -17.34 -15.51
CA GLU A 218 -15.94 -16.75 -16.75
C GLU A 218 -16.13 -15.22 -16.65
N GLN A 219 -15.18 -14.54 -15.98
CA GLN A 219 -15.25 -13.11 -15.74
C GLN A 219 -13.92 -12.41 -16.02
N PHE A 220 -14.00 -11.17 -16.47
CA PHE A 220 -12.85 -10.27 -16.47
C PHE A 220 -12.53 -9.83 -15.06
N TYR A 221 -11.26 -9.53 -14.83
CA TYR A 221 -10.81 -8.94 -13.58
C TYR A 221 -9.75 -7.88 -13.82
N GLY A 222 -9.61 -6.99 -12.87
CA GLY A 222 -8.62 -5.93 -12.91
C GLY A 222 -8.39 -5.33 -11.54
N ARG A 223 -7.76 -4.18 -11.50
CA ARG A 223 -7.42 -3.47 -10.28
C ARG A 223 -7.89 -2.02 -10.35
N SER A 224 -8.35 -1.52 -9.22
CA SER A 224 -8.55 -0.08 -9.02
C SER A 224 -7.26 0.59 -8.54
N TYR A 225 -7.29 1.90 -8.41
CA TYR A 225 -6.18 2.63 -7.79
C TYR A 225 -5.87 2.16 -6.37
N ALA A 226 -6.84 1.57 -5.68
CA ALA A 226 -6.77 1.12 -4.29
C ALA A 226 -6.16 -0.28 -4.11
N ASP A 227 -5.79 -0.94 -5.22
CA ASP A 227 -5.34 -2.33 -5.20
C ASP A 227 -3.96 -2.45 -5.85
N SER A 228 -3.00 -2.97 -5.11
CA SER A 228 -1.67 -3.26 -5.63
C SER A 228 -1.64 -4.64 -6.28
N PRO A 229 -0.99 -4.78 -7.46
CA PRO A 229 -0.91 -6.07 -8.15
C PRO A 229 -0.32 -7.16 -7.26
N GLU A 230 -0.90 -8.36 -7.31
CA GLU A 230 -0.47 -9.59 -6.63
C GLU A 230 -0.50 -9.54 -5.08
N ILE A 231 -0.85 -8.41 -4.47
CA ILE A 231 -0.81 -8.22 -3.02
C ILE A 231 -2.18 -7.96 -2.43
N ASP A 232 -3.00 -7.16 -3.13
CA ASP A 232 -4.35 -6.79 -2.69
C ASP A 232 -5.41 -7.57 -3.47
N GLY A 233 -6.68 -7.26 -3.23
CA GLY A 233 -7.81 -7.84 -3.93
C GLY A 233 -7.92 -7.41 -5.39
N ARG A 234 -8.96 -7.92 -6.05
CA ARG A 234 -9.30 -7.65 -7.45
C ARG A 234 -10.65 -6.95 -7.53
N VAL A 235 -10.91 -6.40 -8.70
CA VAL A 235 -12.24 -5.97 -9.11
C VAL A 235 -12.73 -6.93 -10.19
N TRP A 236 -13.72 -7.75 -9.87
CA TRP A 236 -14.39 -8.64 -10.82
C TRP A 236 -15.36 -7.84 -11.67
N ILE A 237 -15.32 -8.03 -12.99
CA ILE A 237 -16.02 -7.19 -13.96
C ILE A 237 -17.04 -8.03 -14.71
N ALA A 238 -18.32 -7.81 -14.41
CA ALA A 238 -19.40 -8.36 -15.21
C ALA A 238 -19.55 -7.56 -16.49
N SER A 239 -19.30 -8.18 -17.64
CA SER A 239 -19.46 -7.57 -18.95
C SER A 239 -20.00 -8.58 -19.97
N GLN A 240 -20.88 -8.10 -20.88
CA GLN A 240 -21.28 -8.83 -22.08
C GLN A 240 -20.37 -8.52 -23.27
N GLU A 241 -19.58 -7.46 -23.18
CA GLU A 241 -18.61 -7.04 -24.19
C GLU A 241 -17.22 -7.50 -23.82
N ALA A 242 -16.42 -7.82 -24.82
CA ALA A 242 -15.02 -8.15 -24.58
C ALA A 242 -14.22 -6.88 -24.23
N VAL A 243 -13.52 -6.92 -23.10
CA VAL A 243 -12.54 -5.90 -22.72
C VAL A 243 -11.13 -6.44 -22.89
N SER A 244 -10.16 -5.57 -23.13
CA SER A 244 -8.78 -5.98 -23.39
C SER A 244 -7.91 -5.82 -22.14
N GLU A 245 -6.97 -6.73 -21.94
CA GLU A 245 -5.92 -6.56 -20.93
C GLU A 245 -5.14 -5.27 -21.18
N GLY A 246 -4.85 -4.52 -20.12
CA GLY A 246 -4.19 -3.22 -20.19
C GLY A 246 -5.13 -2.04 -20.53
N GLU A 247 -6.42 -2.29 -20.73
CA GLU A 247 -7.42 -1.25 -20.95
C GLU A 247 -7.95 -0.70 -19.60
N PHE A 248 -8.24 0.61 -19.58
CA PHE A 248 -8.98 1.22 -18.48
C PHE A 248 -10.46 1.22 -18.79
N VAL A 249 -11.24 0.71 -17.86
CA VAL A 249 -12.70 0.66 -17.96
C VAL A 249 -13.33 1.27 -16.71
N LYS A 250 -14.55 1.81 -16.85
CA LYS A 250 -15.33 2.28 -15.71
C LYS A 250 -16.23 1.17 -15.20
N VAL A 251 -16.11 0.86 -13.91
CA VAL A 251 -16.87 -0.18 -13.24
C VAL A 251 -17.70 0.41 -12.12
N CYS A 252 -19.03 0.21 -12.15
CA CYS A 252 -19.90 0.53 -11.02
C CYS A 252 -19.87 -0.65 -10.06
N ILE A 253 -19.43 -0.42 -8.82
CA ILE A 253 -19.27 -1.46 -7.80
C ILE A 253 -20.64 -1.83 -7.24
N ASP A 254 -21.01 -3.11 -7.29
CA ASP A 254 -22.28 -3.64 -6.81
C ASP A 254 -22.16 -4.71 -5.71
N GLY A 255 -20.93 -5.20 -5.47
CA GLY A 255 -20.68 -6.23 -4.45
C GLY A 255 -19.23 -6.33 -4.03
N PHE A 256 -18.99 -7.18 -3.02
CA PHE A 256 -17.65 -7.62 -2.64
C PHE A 256 -17.71 -8.97 -1.92
N VAL A 257 -16.66 -9.77 -2.06
CA VAL A 257 -16.50 -11.08 -1.40
C VAL A 257 -15.02 -11.29 -1.08
N ASP A 258 -14.70 -11.69 0.14
CA ASP A 258 -13.35 -12.05 0.60
C ASP A 258 -12.27 -10.99 0.27
N GLY A 259 -12.65 -9.72 0.30
CA GLY A 259 -11.76 -8.60 0.02
C GLY A 259 -11.77 -8.12 -1.43
N ASP A 260 -12.22 -8.92 -2.36
CA ASP A 260 -12.38 -8.55 -3.76
C ASP A 260 -13.66 -7.74 -3.97
N LEU A 261 -13.61 -6.72 -4.81
CA LEU A 261 -14.78 -5.98 -5.28
C LEU A 261 -15.39 -6.66 -6.50
N SER A 262 -16.68 -6.45 -6.74
CA SER A 262 -17.36 -6.82 -7.99
C SER A 262 -18.20 -5.66 -8.53
N GLY A 263 -18.41 -5.66 -9.82
CA GLY A 263 -19.23 -4.65 -10.45
C GLY A 263 -19.45 -4.90 -11.94
N TYR A 264 -20.11 -3.98 -12.59
CA TYR A 264 -20.43 -4.04 -14.01
C TYR A 264 -19.92 -2.82 -14.75
N LEU A 265 -19.61 -3.01 -16.04
CA LEU A 265 -19.21 -1.91 -16.93
C LEU A 265 -20.30 -0.84 -17.01
N VAL A 266 -19.85 0.41 -16.98
CA VAL A 266 -20.71 1.57 -17.30
C VAL A 266 -20.13 2.28 -18.52
N GLU A 267 -21.01 2.67 -19.43
CA GLU A 267 -20.65 3.51 -20.57
C GLU A 267 -20.26 4.91 -20.07
N ASP A 268 -19.29 5.55 -20.75
CA ASP A 268 -18.84 6.92 -20.48
C ASP A 268 -19.92 7.98 -20.75
#